data_20ac702d6659736e872504ffc39f5399
#
_entry.id   20ac702d6659736e872504ffc39f5399
#
_cell.length_a   1.000
_cell.length_b   1.000
_cell.length_c   1.000
_cell.angle_alpha   90.00
_cell.angle_beta   90.00
_cell.angle_gamma   90.00
#
_symmetry.space_group_name_H-M   'P 1'
#
loop_
_entity.id
_entity.type
_entity.pdbx_description
1 polymer ?
#
loop_
_entity_poly.entity_id
_entity_poly.type
_entity_poly.pdbx_seq_one_letter_code
_entity_poly.pdbx_strand_id
1 'polypeptide(L)'
;MEVEELIHYWRENFPRIPYVVLTGGEPLMQEGAIPFLEALVAHGAKPLLETNGSFPIKDVPKEVLIVMDLKPPSSGMEEFNLYDNLHYLTLKDAVKIVLKDREDFDWAVDIITKWHLLDKTQVFFSPAHPFLSASELAGLILETRLPIRLQVQLHKILGLK
;
A
#
# COMPACT_ATOMS: atom_id res chain seq x y z
N MET A 1 11.93 19.71 -7.66
CA MET A 1 13.25 19.02 -7.61
C MET A 1 13.26 18.05 -8.77
N GLU A 2 14.28 18.07 -9.58
CA GLU A 2 14.42 17.16 -10.72
C GLU A 2 14.78 15.75 -10.23
N VAL A 3 14.50 14.73 -11.05
CA VAL A 3 14.74 13.32 -10.69
C VAL A 3 16.22 13.10 -10.36
N GLU A 4 17.11 13.62 -11.16
CA GLU A 4 18.57 13.51 -10.98
C GLU A 4 19.05 14.11 -9.65
N GLU A 5 18.46 15.21 -9.22
CA GLU A 5 18.78 15.85 -7.93
C GLU A 5 18.37 14.95 -6.76
N LEU A 6 17.20 14.30 -6.86
CA LEU A 6 16.71 13.35 -5.84
C LEU A 6 17.62 12.11 -5.74
N ILE A 7 18.02 11.55 -6.88
CA ILE A 7 18.93 10.40 -6.94
C ILE A 7 20.29 10.75 -6.34
N HIS A 8 20.84 11.92 -6.71
CA HIS A 8 22.10 12.41 -6.17
C HIS A 8 22.01 12.60 -4.65
N TYR A 9 20.96 13.26 -4.16
CA TYR A 9 20.71 13.46 -2.73
C TYR A 9 20.64 12.14 -1.97
N TRP A 10 19.88 11.14 -2.47
CA TRP A 10 19.79 9.84 -1.84
C TRP A 10 21.15 9.15 -1.75
N ARG A 11 21.91 9.12 -2.85
CA ARG A 11 23.22 8.45 -2.90
C ARG A 11 24.25 9.08 -1.98
N GLU A 12 24.26 10.38 -1.85
CA GLU A 12 25.22 11.08 -0.99
C GLU A 12 24.88 10.95 0.50
N ASN A 13 23.60 11.08 0.84
CA ASN A 13 23.19 11.12 2.24
C ASN A 13 22.86 9.74 2.82
N PHE A 14 22.50 8.78 1.98
CA PHE A 14 22.05 7.44 2.40
C PHE A 14 22.73 6.29 1.64
N PRO A 15 24.08 6.28 1.47
CA PRO A 15 24.78 5.34 0.59
C PRO A 15 24.67 3.87 1.01
N ARG A 16 24.24 3.58 2.25
CA ARG A 16 24.06 2.22 2.79
C ARG A 16 22.62 1.80 2.94
N ILE A 17 21.66 2.67 2.57
CA ILE A 17 20.23 2.40 2.69
C ILE A 17 19.65 2.24 1.28
N PRO A 18 19.44 1.00 0.81
CA PRO A 18 18.93 0.77 -0.54
C PRO A 18 17.41 0.99 -0.64
N TYR A 19 16.70 1.04 0.48
CA TYR A 19 15.25 1.16 0.51
C TYR A 19 14.82 2.62 0.38
N VAL A 20 13.97 2.91 -0.60
CA VAL A 20 13.38 4.23 -0.82
C VAL A 20 11.88 4.08 -0.94
N VAL A 21 11.13 4.81 -0.12
CA VAL A 21 9.66 4.80 -0.15
C VAL A 21 9.17 6.05 -0.87
N LEU A 22 8.45 5.86 -1.95
CA LEU A 22 7.69 6.92 -2.63
C LEU A 22 6.26 6.88 -2.11
N THR A 23 5.85 7.93 -1.42
CA THR A 23 4.54 8.04 -0.75
C THR A 23 4.10 9.52 -0.66
N GLY A 24 2.91 9.75 -0.11
CA GLY A 24 2.36 11.08 0.16
C GLY A 24 1.33 11.52 -0.87
N GLY A 25 0.12 11.90 -0.44
CA GLY A 25 -1.02 12.12 -1.33
C GLY A 25 -1.26 10.91 -2.23
N GLU A 26 -1.21 11.11 -3.54
CA GLU A 26 -1.13 10.04 -4.53
C GLU A 26 0.11 10.27 -5.42
N PRO A 27 1.18 9.51 -5.25
CA PRO A 27 2.42 9.71 -5.99
C PRO A 27 2.26 9.63 -7.52
N LEU A 28 1.43 8.68 -7.99
CA LEU A 28 1.23 8.46 -9.44
C LEU A 28 0.46 9.58 -10.15
N MET A 29 -0.08 10.54 -9.40
CA MET A 29 -0.64 11.78 -9.94
C MET A 29 0.45 12.71 -10.50
N GLN A 30 1.71 12.51 -10.11
CA GLN A 30 2.83 13.33 -10.53
C GLN A 30 3.54 12.69 -11.73
N GLU A 31 3.74 13.45 -12.80
CA GLU A 31 4.42 12.99 -14.03
C GLU A 31 5.84 12.47 -13.77
N GLY A 32 6.52 13.00 -12.76
CA GLY A 32 7.86 12.57 -12.35
C GLY A 32 7.92 11.25 -11.56
N ALA A 33 6.81 10.67 -11.14
CA ALA A 33 6.79 9.49 -10.25
C ALA A 33 7.40 8.25 -10.94
N ILE A 34 6.94 7.91 -12.13
CA ILE A 34 7.46 6.74 -12.89
C ILE A 34 8.94 6.95 -13.25
N PRO A 35 9.37 8.07 -13.87
CA PRO A 35 10.78 8.34 -14.12
C PRO A 35 11.68 8.26 -12.87
N PHE A 36 11.19 8.71 -11.72
CA PHE A 36 11.93 8.61 -10.47
C PHE A 36 12.08 7.15 -10.00
N LEU A 37 11.02 6.34 -10.07
CA LEU A 37 11.08 4.92 -9.74
C LEU A 37 12.04 4.15 -10.66
N GLU A 38 12.01 4.44 -11.98
CA GLU A 38 12.94 3.87 -12.97
C GLU A 38 14.40 4.24 -12.64
N ALA A 39 14.66 5.51 -12.33
CA ALA A 39 15.98 5.97 -11.96
C ALA A 39 16.48 5.31 -10.66
N LEU A 40 15.63 5.14 -9.65
CA LEU A 40 15.97 4.42 -8.42
C LEU A 40 16.39 2.97 -8.71
N VAL A 41 15.61 2.26 -9.51
CA VAL A 41 15.92 0.88 -9.93
C VAL A 41 17.25 0.83 -10.68
N ALA A 42 17.47 1.72 -11.65
CA ALA A 42 18.70 1.78 -12.45
C ALA A 42 19.94 2.04 -11.57
N HIS A 43 19.80 2.73 -10.45
CA HIS A 43 20.87 2.99 -9.47
C HIS A 43 20.96 1.92 -8.35
N GLY A 44 20.24 0.80 -8.47
CA GLY A 44 20.32 -0.31 -7.53
C GLY A 44 19.56 -0.13 -6.23
N ALA A 45 18.66 0.85 -6.15
CA ALA A 45 17.74 0.98 -5.02
C ALA A 45 16.70 -0.15 -5.03
N LYS A 46 16.04 -0.30 -3.89
CA LYS A 46 14.86 -1.17 -3.69
C LYS A 46 13.65 -0.27 -3.39
N PRO A 47 13.04 0.31 -4.43
CA PRO A 47 11.94 1.24 -4.23
C PRO A 47 10.67 0.53 -3.80
N LEU A 48 9.91 1.19 -2.92
CA LEU A 48 8.56 0.85 -2.52
C LEU A 48 7.66 2.02 -2.90
N LEU A 49 6.54 1.72 -3.58
CA LEU A 49 5.48 2.67 -3.89
C LEU A 49 4.30 2.43 -2.97
N GLU A 50 3.92 3.43 -2.18
CA GLU A 50 2.63 3.48 -1.50
C GLU A 50 1.65 4.31 -2.34
N THR A 51 0.58 3.69 -2.83
CA THR A 51 -0.45 4.33 -3.66
C THR A 51 -1.85 4.05 -3.11
N ASN A 52 -2.77 4.98 -3.30
CA ASN A 52 -4.18 4.76 -3.00
C ASN A 52 -4.93 3.98 -4.11
N GLY A 53 -4.23 3.60 -5.18
CA GLY A 53 -4.79 2.80 -6.27
C GLY A 53 -5.76 3.53 -7.19
N SER A 54 -5.88 4.86 -7.12
CA SER A 54 -6.75 5.65 -7.99
C SER A 54 -6.13 5.95 -9.36
N PHE A 55 -4.84 5.65 -9.55
CA PHE A 55 -4.12 5.79 -10.81
C PHE A 55 -3.61 4.43 -11.30
N PRO A 56 -3.45 4.24 -12.63
CA PRO A 56 -2.93 3.00 -13.19
C PRO A 56 -1.52 2.68 -12.69
N ILE A 57 -1.30 1.43 -12.24
CA ILE A 57 0.03 0.94 -11.82
C ILE A 57 0.75 0.14 -12.91
N LYS A 58 0.15 -0.03 -14.07
CA LYS A 58 0.65 -0.88 -15.17
C LYS A 58 2.04 -0.50 -15.66
N ASP A 59 2.40 0.79 -15.56
CA ASP A 59 3.66 1.36 -16.05
C ASP A 59 4.72 1.45 -14.91
N VAL A 60 4.39 1.02 -13.68
CA VAL A 60 5.36 0.95 -12.58
C VAL A 60 6.38 -0.15 -12.85
N PRO A 61 7.70 0.11 -12.72
CA PRO A 61 8.73 -0.89 -12.94
C PRO A 61 8.52 -2.14 -12.08
N LYS A 62 8.76 -3.32 -12.67
CA LYS A 62 8.49 -4.62 -12.01
C LYS A 62 9.33 -4.87 -10.74
N GLU A 63 10.44 -4.18 -10.60
CA GLU A 63 11.33 -4.24 -9.44
C GLU A 63 10.77 -3.48 -8.24
N VAL A 64 9.87 -2.52 -8.47
CA VAL A 64 9.23 -1.73 -7.41
C VAL A 64 8.26 -2.59 -6.63
N LEU A 65 8.37 -2.59 -5.29
CA LEU A 65 7.37 -3.19 -4.42
C LEU A 65 6.19 -2.21 -4.30
N ILE A 66 4.97 -2.70 -4.51
CA ILE A 66 3.76 -1.88 -4.44
C ILE A 66 2.98 -2.23 -3.18
N VAL A 67 2.63 -1.21 -2.40
CA VAL A 67 1.62 -1.30 -1.33
C VAL A 67 0.43 -0.44 -1.76
N MET A 68 -0.66 -1.09 -2.15
CA MET A 68 -1.87 -0.42 -2.60
C MET A 68 -2.90 -0.34 -1.48
N ASP A 69 -3.30 0.87 -1.10
CA ASP A 69 -4.30 1.15 -0.06
C ASP A 69 -5.70 1.19 -0.67
N LEU A 70 -6.39 0.07 -0.69
CA LEU A 70 -7.78 -0.05 -1.13
C LEU A 70 -8.71 0.64 -0.12
N LYS A 71 -9.56 1.53 -0.64
CA LYS A 71 -10.43 2.36 0.19
C LYS A 71 -11.81 1.69 0.39
N PRO A 72 -12.19 1.40 1.65
CA PRO A 72 -13.51 0.83 1.95
C PRO A 72 -14.62 1.89 1.87
N PRO A 73 -15.90 1.48 1.87
CA PRO A 73 -17.05 2.39 1.77
C PRO A 73 -17.05 3.52 2.80
N SER A 74 -16.71 3.22 4.05
CA SER A 74 -16.69 4.22 5.13
C SER A 74 -15.67 5.34 4.93
N SER A 75 -14.70 5.15 4.04
CA SER A 75 -13.71 6.19 3.70
C SER A 75 -14.30 7.31 2.85
N GLY A 76 -15.44 7.08 2.18
CA GLY A 76 -16.02 7.97 1.19
C GLY A 76 -15.20 8.09 -0.10
N MET A 77 -14.21 7.20 -0.30
CA MET A 77 -13.28 7.23 -1.44
C MET A 77 -13.30 5.91 -2.23
N GLU A 78 -14.24 5.01 -1.96
CA GLU A 78 -14.35 3.69 -2.60
C GLU A 78 -14.48 3.81 -4.13
N GLU A 79 -15.23 4.79 -4.61
CA GLU A 79 -15.47 5.01 -6.04
C GLU A 79 -14.20 5.31 -6.86
N PHE A 80 -13.13 5.74 -6.19
CA PHE A 80 -11.83 6.00 -6.81
C PHE A 80 -10.91 4.77 -6.86
N ASN A 81 -11.31 3.63 -6.31
CA ASN A 81 -10.55 2.40 -6.44
C ASN A 81 -10.53 1.94 -7.91
N LEU A 82 -9.37 1.99 -8.54
CA LEU A 82 -9.20 1.44 -9.89
C LEU A 82 -8.93 -0.07 -9.78
N TYR A 83 -9.99 -0.88 -9.74
CA TYR A 83 -9.89 -2.34 -9.54
C TYR A 83 -9.06 -3.06 -10.59
N ASP A 84 -8.90 -2.51 -11.80
CA ASP A 84 -8.02 -3.06 -12.83
C ASP A 84 -6.56 -3.18 -12.36
N ASN A 85 -6.13 -2.35 -11.42
CA ASN A 85 -4.81 -2.42 -10.81
C ASN A 85 -4.54 -3.78 -10.13
N LEU A 86 -5.58 -4.44 -9.60
CA LEU A 86 -5.45 -5.74 -8.94
C LEU A 86 -4.93 -6.86 -9.85
N HIS A 87 -5.00 -6.68 -11.17
CA HIS A 87 -4.43 -7.62 -12.14
C HIS A 87 -2.91 -7.54 -12.25
N TYR A 88 -2.32 -6.41 -11.88
CA TYR A 88 -0.88 -6.16 -11.99
C TYR A 88 -0.10 -6.49 -10.72
N LEU A 89 -0.80 -6.70 -9.58
CA LEU A 89 -0.17 -7.07 -8.32
C LEU A 89 0.33 -8.52 -8.35
N THR A 90 1.45 -8.74 -7.65
CA THR A 90 2.13 -10.03 -7.55
C THR A 90 2.44 -10.39 -6.09
N LEU A 91 3.00 -11.59 -5.85
CA LEU A 91 3.33 -12.07 -4.49
C LEU A 91 4.31 -11.18 -3.71
N LYS A 92 5.09 -10.33 -4.39
CA LYS A 92 5.96 -9.36 -3.72
C LYS A 92 5.20 -8.14 -3.20
N ASP A 93 4.04 -7.86 -3.80
CA ASP A 93 3.25 -6.66 -3.53
C ASP A 93 2.26 -6.88 -2.38
N ALA A 94 1.61 -5.82 -1.97
CA ALA A 94 0.63 -5.88 -0.90
C ALA A 94 -0.60 -5.02 -1.19
N VAL A 95 -1.77 -5.50 -0.75
CA VAL A 95 -2.99 -4.69 -0.60
C VAL A 95 -3.19 -4.42 0.88
N LYS A 96 -3.37 -3.16 1.22
CA LYS A 96 -3.71 -2.70 2.56
C LYS A 96 -5.13 -2.14 2.56
N ILE A 97 -5.92 -2.46 3.60
CA ILE A 97 -7.27 -1.91 3.78
C ILE A 97 -7.40 -1.42 5.22
N VAL A 98 -7.76 -0.15 5.37
CA VAL A 98 -7.97 0.47 6.69
C VAL A 98 -9.46 0.43 7.01
N LEU A 99 -9.83 -0.31 8.05
CA LEU A 99 -11.19 -0.69 8.38
C LEU A 99 -11.68 0.07 9.61
N LYS A 100 -12.85 0.67 9.51
CA LYS A 100 -13.48 1.46 10.57
C LYS A 100 -14.42 0.63 11.43
N ASP A 101 -15.13 -0.32 10.83
CA ASP A 101 -16.20 -1.08 11.48
C ASP A 101 -16.38 -2.46 10.83
N ARG A 102 -17.42 -3.17 11.26
CA ARG A 102 -17.77 -4.49 10.75
C ARG A 102 -18.22 -4.45 9.27
N GLU A 103 -18.88 -3.41 8.83
CA GLU A 103 -19.34 -3.29 7.45
C GLU A 103 -18.15 -3.18 6.48
N ASP A 104 -17.14 -2.37 6.83
CA ASP A 104 -15.89 -2.31 6.09
C ASP A 104 -15.16 -3.66 6.07
N PHE A 105 -15.17 -4.38 7.20
CA PHE A 105 -14.54 -5.70 7.30
C PHE A 105 -15.20 -6.71 6.35
N ASP A 106 -16.52 -6.80 6.38
CA ASP A 106 -17.28 -7.72 5.53
C ASP A 106 -17.08 -7.38 4.05
N TRP A 107 -17.14 -6.09 3.67
CA TRP A 107 -16.81 -5.61 2.34
C TRP A 107 -15.38 -6.01 1.92
N ALA A 108 -14.39 -5.84 2.81
CA ALA A 108 -13.00 -6.18 2.52
C ALA A 108 -12.83 -7.69 2.27
N VAL A 109 -13.50 -8.54 3.06
CA VAL A 109 -13.50 -10.00 2.86
C VAL A 109 -14.13 -10.36 1.51
N ASP A 110 -15.22 -9.72 1.13
CA ASP A 110 -15.88 -9.93 -0.16
C ASP A 110 -14.95 -9.54 -1.34
N ILE A 111 -14.29 -8.38 -1.25
CA ILE A 111 -13.36 -7.91 -2.29
C ILE A 111 -12.16 -8.85 -2.43
N ILE A 112 -11.49 -9.21 -1.34
CA ILE A 112 -10.32 -10.10 -1.41
C ILE A 112 -10.67 -11.47 -1.96
N THR A 113 -11.88 -11.96 -1.67
CA THR A 113 -12.39 -13.24 -2.17
C THR A 113 -12.75 -13.15 -3.65
N LYS A 114 -13.52 -12.13 -4.04
CA LYS A 114 -13.94 -11.88 -5.43
C LYS A 114 -12.76 -11.78 -6.40
N TRP A 115 -11.69 -11.12 -5.97
CA TRP A 115 -10.52 -10.88 -6.79
C TRP A 115 -9.40 -11.92 -6.59
N HIS A 116 -9.61 -12.92 -5.74
CA HIS A 116 -8.61 -13.95 -5.40
C HIS A 116 -7.27 -13.33 -4.96
N LEU A 117 -7.32 -12.29 -4.12
CA LEU A 117 -6.13 -11.52 -3.78
C LEU A 117 -5.15 -12.33 -2.94
N LEU A 118 -5.62 -13.22 -2.09
CA LEU A 118 -4.76 -14.05 -1.22
C LEU A 118 -3.86 -15.01 -2.00
N ASP A 119 -4.21 -15.32 -3.26
CA ASP A 119 -3.41 -16.16 -4.16
C ASP A 119 -2.38 -15.35 -4.95
N LYS A 120 -2.54 -14.02 -5.00
CA LYS A 120 -1.76 -13.13 -5.87
C LYS A 120 -0.83 -12.19 -5.12
N THR A 121 -1.22 -11.76 -3.92
CA THR A 121 -0.53 -10.71 -3.18
C THR A 121 -0.70 -10.88 -1.68
N GLN A 122 0.04 -10.09 -0.90
CA GLN A 122 -0.15 -10.05 0.55
C GLN A 122 -1.31 -9.12 0.89
N VAL A 123 -2.15 -9.53 1.84
CA VAL A 123 -3.29 -8.71 2.29
C VAL A 123 -3.11 -8.31 3.75
N PHE A 124 -3.19 -7.00 4.00
CA PHE A 124 -3.10 -6.40 5.32
C PHE A 124 -4.39 -5.68 5.67
N PHE A 125 -4.97 -6.01 6.83
CA PHE A 125 -6.05 -5.25 7.42
C PHE A 125 -5.50 -4.40 8.57
N SER A 126 -5.90 -3.14 8.62
CA SER A 126 -5.46 -2.17 9.62
C SER A 126 -6.65 -1.50 10.28
N PRO A 127 -6.69 -1.36 11.61
CA PRO A 127 -7.82 -0.70 12.26
C PRO A 127 -7.75 0.82 12.11
N ALA A 128 -8.89 1.44 11.83
CA ALA A 128 -9.04 2.90 11.83
C ALA A 128 -9.27 3.39 13.27
N HIS A 129 -8.22 3.88 13.91
CA HIS A 129 -8.33 4.49 15.24
C HIS A 129 -9.09 5.83 15.17
N PRO A 130 -10.02 6.14 16.13
CA PRO A 130 -10.37 5.37 17.33
C PRO A 130 -11.56 4.40 17.17
N PHE A 131 -12.05 4.17 15.95
CA PHE A 131 -13.32 3.50 15.69
C PHE A 131 -13.27 1.98 15.89
N LEU A 132 -12.18 1.34 15.46
CA LEU A 132 -11.96 -0.09 15.59
C LEU A 132 -10.63 -0.33 16.33
N SER A 133 -10.63 -1.19 17.32
CA SER A 133 -9.40 -1.56 18.02
C SER A 133 -8.65 -2.68 17.30
N ALA A 134 -7.33 -2.75 17.50
CA ALA A 134 -6.51 -3.83 16.95
C ALA A 134 -6.93 -5.21 17.47
N SER A 135 -7.40 -5.29 18.73
CA SER A 135 -7.87 -6.54 19.34
C SER A 135 -9.16 -7.04 18.68
N GLU A 136 -10.13 -6.15 18.45
CA GLU A 136 -11.37 -6.50 17.76
C GLU A 136 -11.10 -6.96 16.35
N LEU A 137 -10.28 -6.20 15.60
CA LEU A 137 -9.91 -6.58 14.22
C LEU A 137 -9.17 -7.92 14.20
N ALA A 138 -8.29 -8.20 15.15
CA ALA A 138 -7.62 -9.50 15.27
C ALA A 138 -8.63 -10.64 15.45
N GLY A 139 -9.63 -10.46 16.32
CA GLY A 139 -10.72 -11.41 16.49
C GLY A 139 -11.46 -11.70 15.19
N LEU A 140 -11.88 -10.65 14.49
CA LEU A 140 -12.56 -10.77 13.19
C LEU A 140 -11.71 -11.51 12.14
N ILE A 141 -10.42 -11.20 12.05
CA ILE A 141 -9.51 -11.88 11.12
C ILE A 141 -9.41 -13.37 11.45
N LEU A 142 -9.26 -13.73 12.73
CA LEU A 142 -9.17 -15.14 13.15
C LEU A 142 -10.44 -15.94 12.84
N GLU A 143 -11.62 -15.33 12.93
CA GLU A 143 -12.89 -15.97 12.57
C GLU A 143 -12.94 -16.39 11.10
N THR A 144 -12.32 -15.63 10.19
CA THR A 144 -12.33 -15.95 8.74
C THR A 144 -11.51 -17.18 8.39
N ARG A 145 -10.49 -17.53 9.19
CA ARG A 145 -9.45 -18.54 8.88
C ARG A 145 -8.68 -18.27 7.59
N LEU A 146 -8.71 -17.04 7.09
CA LEU A 146 -7.96 -16.62 5.90
C LEU A 146 -6.56 -16.10 6.29
N PRO A 147 -5.55 -16.22 5.41
CA PRO A 147 -4.19 -15.76 5.68
C PRO A 147 -4.05 -14.23 5.56
N ILE A 148 -4.95 -13.50 6.21
CA ILE A 148 -4.94 -12.04 6.30
C ILE A 148 -4.00 -11.61 7.42
N ARG A 149 -3.20 -10.58 7.18
CA ARG A 149 -2.26 -10.03 8.16
C ARG A 149 -2.86 -8.81 8.85
N LEU A 150 -2.77 -8.77 10.18
CA LEU A 150 -3.06 -7.57 10.95
C LEU A 150 -1.88 -6.61 10.87
N GLN A 151 -2.13 -5.36 10.49
CA GLN A 151 -1.16 -4.28 10.54
C GLN A 151 -1.62 -3.20 11.51
N VAL A 152 -0.74 -2.78 12.41
CA VAL A 152 -0.99 -1.66 13.32
C VAL A 152 -0.09 -0.47 12.96
N GLN A 153 -0.59 0.74 13.19
CA GLN A 153 0.17 1.97 12.95
C GLN A 153 1.08 2.25 14.16
N LEU A 154 2.34 1.81 14.07
CA LEU A 154 3.29 1.89 15.19
C LEU A 154 3.48 3.32 15.71
N HIS A 155 3.48 4.34 14.83
CA HIS A 155 3.61 5.73 15.24
C HIS A 155 2.48 6.15 16.20
N LYS A 156 1.26 5.66 16.01
CA LYS A 156 0.13 5.93 16.92
C LYS A 156 0.30 5.22 18.27
N ILE A 157 0.81 3.97 18.24
CA ILE A 157 1.07 3.21 19.48
C ILE A 157 2.20 3.86 20.28
N LEU A 158 3.22 4.34 19.62
CA LEU A 158 4.39 4.96 20.23
C LEU A 158 4.17 6.46 20.55
N GLY A 159 3.03 7.04 20.20
CA GLY A 159 2.75 8.46 20.38
C GLY A 159 3.64 9.39 19.53
N LEU A 160 4.18 8.87 18.42
CA LEU A 160 4.98 9.64 17.47
C LEU A 160 4.06 10.37 16.48
N LYS A 161 4.49 11.57 16.05
CA LYS A 161 3.80 12.36 15.01
C LYS A 161 4.32 12.00 13.64
#